data_ca9db1d878e0cad4c2ad251ab415c5b5
#
_entry.id   ca9db1d878e0cad4c2ad251ab415c5b5
#
_cell.length_a   1.000
_cell.length_b   1.000
_cell.length_c   1.000
_cell.angle_alpha   90.00
_cell.angle_beta   90.00
_cell.angle_gamma   90.00
#
_symmetry.space_group_name_H-M   'P 1'
#
loop_
_entity.id
_entity.type
_entity.pdbx_description
1 polymer ?
#
loop_
_entity_poly.entity_id
_entity_poly.type
_entity_poly.pdbx_seq_one_letter_code
_entity_poly.pdbx_strand_id
1 'polypeptide(L)'
;MATTNKVKTIGVLTSGGDAPGMNAAIRAAVRRGLQKGVQMKGILKGYDGLMNEEIIDMTARDVSDTIERGGTILYTARCAEMRTPEGQKRAADVCRKHGIDGLVVIGGDGSFAGAQKLAALGINTVGVPGTIDLDIACTEYTIGFDTAVNTAMEAIDKVRDTSTSHERCSIIEVMGRNAGYIALWCGIANGAEDILLPEKYDYDEQKIINNIIENRRKGKKHHIIVNAEGIGHSTSMARRIEAATGIETRATILGHMQRGGSPTCKDRVYASIMGAYAVDLLLEGKTDRVVAYKNGEYVDYDIDEALSVTKTLPEYQWEIARALSYNYTK
;
A
#
# COMPACT_ATOMS: atom_id res chain seq x y z
N MET A 1 -2.06 41.58 -10.42
CA MET A 1 -3.07 40.53 -10.26
C MET A 1 -2.57 39.32 -11.04
N ALA A 2 -2.05 38.30 -10.38
CA ALA A 2 -1.66 37.06 -11.05
C ALA A 2 -2.96 36.41 -11.55
N THR A 3 -3.09 36.23 -12.85
CA THR A 3 -4.13 35.41 -13.46
C THR A 3 -3.90 33.98 -12.96
N THR A 4 -4.63 33.58 -11.93
CA THR A 4 -4.72 32.17 -11.54
C THR A 4 -5.29 31.42 -12.75
N ASN A 5 -4.42 30.72 -13.46
CA ASN A 5 -4.79 29.88 -14.59
C ASN A 5 -5.72 28.80 -14.01
N LYS A 6 -7.05 28.96 -14.22
CA LYS A 6 -8.06 28.08 -13.63
C LYS A 6 -7.90 26.71 -14.26
N VAL A 7 -7.61 25.72 -13.45
CA VAL A 7 -7.52 24.32 -13.88
C VAL A 7 -8.83 23.91 -14.58
N LYS A 8 -8.75 23.48 -15.83
CA LYS A 8 -9.92 23.11 -16.68
C LYS A 8 -9.96 21.62 -16.94
N THR A 9 -8.81 20.98 -17.01
CA THR A 9 -8.69 19.54 -17.29
C THR A 9 -7.76 18.89 -16.28
N ILE A 10 -8.24 17.82 -15.64
CA ILE A 10 -7.47 17.02 -14.68
C ILE A 10 -7.32 15.60 -15.22
N GLY A 11 -6.08 15.14 -15.29
CA GLY A 11 -5.73 13.75 -15.54
C GLY A 11 -5.67 12.96 -14.23
N VAL A 12 -6.10 11.70 -14.27
CA VAL A 12 -5.97 10.75 -13.14
C VAL A 12 -5.20 9.54 -13.63
N LEU A 13 -4.20 9.11 -12.86
CA LEU A 13 -3.43 7.90 -13.14
C LEU A 13 -3.19 7.09 -11.87
N THR A 14 -2.98 5.79 -12.04
CA THR A 14 -2.46 4.88 -11.02
C THR A 14 -1.07 4.42 -11.42
N SER A 15 -0.12 4.43 -10.49
CA SER A 15 1.30 4.11 -10.76
C SER A 15 1.88 3.24 -9.66
N GLY A 16 2.77 2.32 -10.03
CA GLY A 16 3.38 1.39 -9.10
C GLY A 16 2.58 0.08 -8.95
N GLY A 17 2.57 -0.50 -7.75
CA GLY A 17 1.75 -1.67 -7.45
C GLY A 17 0.29 -1.29 -7.29
N ASP A 18 -0.61 -2.14 -7.75
CA ASP A 18 -2.04 -1.99 -7.49
C ASP A 18 -2.37 -2.24 -6.01
N ALA A 19 -3.45 -1.60 -5.56
CA ALA A 19 -3.95 -1.73 -4.20
C ALA A 19 -5.48 -1.68 -4.20
N PRO A 20 -6.17 -2.53 -3.40
CA PRO A 20 -7.62 -2.51 -3.28
C PRO A 20 -8.09 -1.14 -2.76
N GLY A 21 -9.01 -0.51 -3.47
CA GLY A 21 -9.46 0.86 -3.18
C GLY A 21 -8.97 1.91 -4.16
N MET A 22 -8.01 1.62 -5.04
CA MET A 22 -7.58 2.56 -6.09
C MET A 22 -8.75 2.98 -6.98
N ASN A 23 -9.67 2.06 -7.31
CA ASN A 23 -10.86 2.39 -8.08
C ASN A 23 -11.81 3.35 -7.35
N ALA A 24 -11.91 3.26 -6.03
CA ALA A 24 -12.70 4.20 -5.23
C ALA A 24 -12.09 5.61 -5.28
N ALA A 25 -10.75 5.73 -5.24
CA ALA A 25 -10.04 7.00 -5.38
C ALA A 25 -10.22 7.60 -6.78
N ILE A 26 -10.06 6.80 -7.85
CA ILE A 26 -10.31 7.21 -9.24
C ILE A 26 -11.75 7.72 -9.38
N ARG A 27 -12.72 6.91 -8.91
CA ARG A 27 -14.14 7.28 -8.96
C ARG A 27 -14.42 8.61 -8.27
N ALA A 28 -13.86 8.80 -7.10
CA ALA A 28 -14.06 10.03 -6.33
C ALA A 28 -13.43 11.24 -7.02
N ALA A 29 -12.21 11.12 -7.51
CA ALA A 29 -11.53 12.18 -8.27
C ALA A 29 -12.34 12.58 -9.52
N VAL A 30 -12.75 11.60 -10.33
CA VAL A 30 -13.55 11.85 -11.55
C VAL A 30 -14.87 12.52 -11.21
N ARG A 31 -15.63 11.99 -10.27
CA ARG A 31 -16.93 12.55 -9.91
C ARG A 31 -16.81 13.94 -9.29
N ARG A 32 -15.78 14.18 -8.47
CA ARG A 32 -15.53 15.50 -7.88
C ARG A 32 -15.16 16.53 -8.93
N GLY A 33 -14.26 16.19 -9.86
CA GLY A 33 -13.88 17.08 -10.97
C GLY A 33 -15.09 17.43 -11.86
N LEU A 34 -15.87 16.43 -12.27
CA LEU A 34 -17.09 16.66 -13.06
C LEU A 34 -18.11 17.55 -12.33
N GLN A 35 -18.31 17.34 -11.02
CA GLN A 35 -19.18 18.18 -10.18
C GLN A 35 -18.72 19.65 -10.17
N LYS A 36 -17.39 19.86 -10.22
CA LYS A 36 -16.79 21.20 -10.25
C LYS A 36 -16.70 21.80 -11.66
N GLY A 37 -17.22 21.09 -12.68
CA GLY A 37 -17.21 21.55 -14.07
C GLY A 37 -15.85 21.40 -14.77
N VAL A 38 -15.00 20.52 -14.28
CA VAL A 38 -13.68 20.21 -14.85
C VAL A 38 -13.78 19.01 -15.77
N GLN A 39 -13.07 19.06 -16.90
CA GLN A 39 -12.91 17.89 -17.76
C GLN A 39 -11.98 16.87 -17.10
N MET A 40 -12.37 15.61 -17.11
CA MET A 40 -11.59 14.55 -16.49
C MET A 40 -11.03 13.60 -17.54
N LYS A 41 -9.76 13.26 -17.42
CA LYS A 41 -9.08 12.31 -18.30
C LYS A 41 -8.49 11.18 -17.46
N GLY A 42 -8.66 9.94 -17.92
CA GLY A 42 -7.98 8.77 -17.38
C GLY A 42 -6.71 8.50 -18.18
N ILE A 43 -5.61 8.29 -17.50
CA ILE A 43 -4.33 7.91 -18.10
C ILE A 43 -4.10 6.45 -17.81
N LEU A 44 -4.11 5.62 -18.82
CA LEU A 44 -3.95 4.18 -18.68
C LEU A 44 -2.49 3.84 -18.40
N LYS A 45 -2.24 2.78 -17.62
CA LYS A 45 -0.90 2.28 -17.30
C LYS A 45 0.07 3.31 -16.69
N GLY A 46 -0.47 4.30 -15.97
CA GLY A 46 0.33 5.28 -15.25
C GLY A 46 1.22 6.14 -16.13
N TYR A 47 2.47 6.36 -15.70
CA TYR A 47 3.41 7.18 -16.46
C TYR A 47 3.82 6.59 -17.80
N ASP A 48 3.82 5.25 -17.93
CA ASP A 48 4.11 4.59 -19.19
C ASP A 48 3.06 4.96 -20.24
N GLY A 49 1.80 4.81 -19.90
CA GLY A 49 0.71 5.20 -20.79
C GLY A 49 0.60 6.71 -21.02
N LEU A 50 0.97 7.55 -20.03
CA LEU A 50 1.08 9.00 -20.25
C LEU A 50 2.04 9.30 -21.40
N MET A 51 3.24 8.71 -21.39
CA MET A 51 4.22 8.92 -22.44
C MET A 51 3.82 8.33 -23.79
N ASN A 52 3.01 7.29 -23.79
CA ASN A 52 2.47 6.66 -25.01
C ASN A 52 1.12 7.25 -25.45
N GLU A 53 0.67 8.31 -24.79
CA GLU A 53 -0.60 9.00 -25.06
C GLU A 53 -1.83 8.09 -24.92
N GLU A 54 -1.77 7.07 -24.06
CA GLU A 54 -2.90 6.21 -23.73
C GLU A 54 -3.87 6.94 -22.78
N ILE A 55 -4.53 7.96 -23.30
CA ILE A 55 -5.38 8.89 -22.54
C ILE A 55 -6.82 8.79 -23.04
N ILE A 56 -7.76 8.67 -22.12
CA ILE A 56 -9.20 8.60 -22.40
C ILE A 56 -9.94 9.73 -21.68
N ASP A 57 -11.01 10.22 -22.30
CA ASP A 57 -11.95 11.11 -21.60
C ASP A 57 -12.79 10.30 -20.62
N MET A 58 -13.04 10.83 -19.43
CA MET A 58 -13.79 10.13 -18.39
C MET A 58 -15.08 10.87 -18.04
N THR A 59 -16.15 10.11 -18.02
CA THR A 59 -17.47 10.52 -17.59
C THR A 59 -17.87 9.87 -16.25
N ALA A 60 -18.96 10.31 -15.66
CA ALA A 60 -19.50 9.69 -14.45
C ALA A 60 -19.90 8.21 -14.66
N ARG A 61 -20.17 7.80 -15.92
CA ARG A 61 -20.55 6.43 -16.28
C ARG A 61 -19.33 5.49 -16.27
N ASP A 62 -18.17 5.97 -16.70
CA ASP A 62 -16.96 5.16 -16.78
C ASP A 62 -16.43 4.71 -15.41
N VAL A 63 -16.86 5.39 -14.35
CA VAL A 63 -16.54 5.07 -12.96
C VAL A 63 -17.74 4.54 -12.17
N SER A 64 -18.83 4.18 -12.85
CA SER A 64 -19.97 3.52 -12.21
C SER A 64 -19.61 2.07 -11.89
N ASP A 65 -20.12 1.56 -10.77
CA ASP A 65 -19.94 0.16 -10.34
C ASP A 65 -18.46 -0.29 -10.32
N THR A 66 -17.60 0.63 -9.86
CA THR A 66 -16.14 0.38 -9.72
C THR A 66 -15.64 0.44 -8.29
N ILE A 67 -16.44 0.99 -7.36
CA ILE A 67 -16.01 1.24 -5.97
C ILE A 67 -15.71 -0.05 -5.21
N GLU A 68 -16.41 -1.14 -5.53
CA GLU A 68 -16.23 -2.46 -4.91
C GLU A 68 -15.19 -3.33 -5.61
N ARG A 69 -14.67 -2.88 -6.76
CA ARG A 69 -13.73 -3.67 -7.57
C ARG A 69 -12.31 -3.50 -7.09
N GLY A 70 -11.61 -4.61 -6.90
CA GLY A 70 -10.16 -4.64 -6.70
C GLY A 70 -9.38 -4.25 -7.96
N GLY A 71 -8.06 -4.15 -7.81
CA GLY A 71 -7.18 -3.69 -8.88
C GLY A 71 -7.40 -2.21 -9.23
N THR A 72 -7.11 -1.84 -10.47
CA THR A 72 -7.31 -0.49 -11.00
C THR A 72 -7.85 -0.52 -12.42
N ILE A 73 -8.94 0.21 -12.69
CA ILE A 73 -9.56 0.32 -14.02
C ILE A 73 -8.68 1.08 -15.02
N LEU A 74 -7.72 1.87 -14.53
CA LEU A 74 -6.76 2.59 -15.35
C LEU A 74 -5.49 1.77 -15.64
N TYR A 75 -5.42 0.54 -15.13
CA TYR A 75 -4.22 -0.29 -15.19
C TYR A 75 -3.02 0.40 -14.54
N THR A 76 -1.91 -0.30 -14.42
CA THR A 76 -0.66 0.23 -13.88
C THR A 76 0.53 -0.43 -14.56
N ALA A 77 1.61 0.31 -14.71
CA ALA A 77 2.87 -0.19 -15.23
C ALA A 77 4.06 0.47 -14.54
N ARG A 78 5.19 -0.22 -14.55
CA ARG A 78 6.47 0.39 -14.17
C ARG A 78 7.02 1.17 -15.36
N CYS A 79 7.42 2.41 -15.14
CA CYS A 79 7.99 3.26 -16.17
C CYS A 79 9.43 3.63 -15.82
N ALA A 80 10.40 3.01 -16.50
CA ALA A 80 11.81 3.30 -16.29
C ALA A 80 12.20 4.67 -16.86
N GLU A 81 11.60 5.07 -17.99
CA GLU A 81 11.86 6.35 -18.66
C GLU A 81 11.53 7.56 -17.76
N MET A 82 10.54 7.44 -16.86
CA MET A 82 10.20 8.53 -15.94
C MET A 82 11.34 8.88 -14.95
N ARG A 83 12.37 8.04 -14.86
CA ARG A 83 13.57 8.33 -14.07
C ARG A 83 14.56 9.21 -14.81
N THR A 84 14.38 9.43 -16.11
CA THR A 84 15.29 10.24 -16.94
C THR A 84 14.69 11.63 -17.19
N PRO A 85 15.53 12.69 -17.31
CA PRO A 85 15.06 14.03 -17.65
C PRO A 85 14.29 14.09 -18.97
N GLU A 86 14.68 13.28 -19.95
CA GLU A 86 14.04 13.20 -21.27
C GLU A 86 12.63 12.64 -21.15
N GLY A 87 12.45 11.54 -20.39
CA GLY A 87 11.14 10.94 -20.14
C GLY A 87 10.22 11.88 -19.38
N GLN A 88 10.74 12.59 -18.35
CA GLN A 88 9.99 13.59 -17.59
C GLN A 88 9.50 14.72 -18.49
N LYS A 89 10.39 15.26 -19.35
CA LYS A 89 10.04 16.30 -20.32
C LYS A 89 8.97 15.79 -21.30
N ARG A 90 9.14 14.59 -21.85
CA ARG A 90 8.17 13.95 -22.75
C ARG A 90 6.79 13.83 -22.07
N ALA A 91 6.74 13.36 -20.84
CA ALA A 91 5.49 13.26 -20.08
C ALA A 91 4.83 14.64 -19.88
N ALA A 92 5.61 15.67 -19.52
CA ALA A 92 5.09 17.02 -19.39
C ALA A 92 4.58 17.60 -20.72
N ASP A 93 5.29 17.34 -21.83
CA ASP A 93 4.87 17.80 -23.16
C ASP A 93 3.59 17.10 -23.61
N VAL A 94 3.39 15.81 -23.28
CA VAL A 94 2.14 15.10 -23.52
C VAL A 94 0.99 15.72 -22.71
N CYS A 95 1.20 16.05 -21.42
CA CYS A 95 0.20 16.77 -20.63
C CYS A 95 -0.24 18.07 -21.33
N ARG A 96 0.73 18.89 -21.79
CA ARG A 96 0.43 20.14 -22.51
C ARG A 96 -0.31 19.91 -23.82
N LYS A 97 0.12 18.92 -24.61
CA LYS A 97 -0.52 18.53 -25.88
C LYS A 97 -2.00 18.16 -25.70
N HIS A 98 -2.31 17.45 -24.63
CA HIS A 98 -3.68 17.01 -24.31
C HIS A 98 -4.44 18.00 -23.42
N GLY A 99 -3.88 19.19 -23.15
CA GLY A 99 -4.51 20.25 -22.35
C GLY A 99 -4.74 19.85 -20.89
N ILE A 100 -3.93 18.94 -20.34
CA ILE A 100 -4.01 18.51 -18.94
C ILE A 100 -3.30 19.57 -18.07
N ASP A 101 -4.09 20.29 -17.28
CA ASP A 101 -3.61 21.36 -16.39
C ASP A 101 -3.16 20.82 -15.03
N GLY A 102 -3.69 19.66 -14.62
CA GLY A 102 -3.37 19.04 -13.34
C GLY A 102 -3.45 17.52 -13.40
N LEU A 103 -2.68 16.85 -12.53
CA LEU A 103 -2.64 15.41 -12.41
C LEU A 103 -2.92 14.96 -10.96
N VAL A 104 -3.85 14.03 -10.81
CA VAL A 104 -4.01 13.21 -9.60
C VAL A 104 -3.23 11.92 -9.80
N VAL A 105 -2.20 11.71 -8.98
CA VAL A 105 -1.30 10.56 -9.07
C VAL A 105 -1.53 9.63 -7.89
N ILE A 106 -2.17 8.49 -8.15
CA ILE A 106 -2.49 7.50 -7.11
C ILE A 106 -1.39 6.44 -7.09
N GLY A 107 -0.66 6.32 -5.99
CA GLY A 107 0.45 5.37 -5.87
C GLY A 107 1.30 5.57 -4.62
N GLY A 108 2.53 5.04 -4.62
CA GLY A 108 3.50 5.16 -3.53
C GLY A 108 4.57 6.21 -3.80
N ASP A 109 5.63 6.23 -2.96
CA ASP A 109 6.72 7.21 -3.00
C ASP A 109 7.36 7.37 -4.38
N GLY A 110 7.59 6.27 -5.10
CA GLY A 110 8.12 6.32 -6.46
C GLY A 110 7.21 7.06 -7.45
N SER A 111 5.90 7.00 -7.24
CA SER A 111 4.90 7.72 -8.05
C SER A 111 4.90 9.20 -7.70
N PHE A 112 5.08 9.53 -6.42
CA PHE A 112 5.19 10.92 -5.94
C PHE A 112 6.48 11.58 -6.42
N ALA A 113 7.61 10.86 -6.39
CA ALA A 113 8.85 11.35 -7.00
C ALA A 113 8.66 11.69 -8.49
N GLY A 114 7.88 10.90 -9.23
CA GLY A 114 7.52 11.21 -10.61
C GLY A 114 6.62 12.46 -10.71
N ALA A 115 5.62 12.59 -9.83
CA ALA A 115 4.74 13.75 -9.76
C ALA A 115 5.53 15.05 -9.48
N GLN A 116 6.47 15.02 -8.54
CA GLN A 116 7.39 16.11 -8.22
C GLN A 116 8.17 16.60 -9.45
N LYS A 117 8.70 15.68 -10.26
CA LYS A 117 9.44 16.06 -11.49
C LYS A 117 8.52 16.71 -12.51
N LEU A 118 7.27 16.30 -12.62
CA LEU A 118 6.28 16.95 -13.48
C LEU A 118 5.88 18.33 -12.93
N ALA A 119 5.76 18.49 -11.61
CA ALA A 119 5.50 19.77 -10.97
C ALA A 119 6.62 20.78 -11.27
N ALA A 120 7.89 20.36 -11.18
CA ALA A 120 9.06 21.17 -11.54
C ALA A 120 9.04 21.58 -13.03
N LEU A 121 8.35 20.84 -13.89
CA LEU A 121 8.18 21.17 -15.31
C LEU A 121 6.87 21.95 -15.59
N GLY A 122 6.15 22.39 -14.54
CA GLY A 122 4.98 23.25 -14.64
C GLY A 122 3.66 22.51 -14.85
N ILE A 123 3.59 21.22 -14.54
CA ILE A 123 2.33 20.45 -14.51
C ILE A 123 1.88 20.35 -13.04
N ASN A 124 0.71 20.86 -12.71
CA ASN A 124 0.20 20.78 -11.34
C ASN A 124 -0.02 19.31 -10.94
N THR A 125 0.47 18.88 -9.80
CA THR A 125 0.35 17.48 -9.36
C THR A 125 -0.08 17.37 -7.92
N VAL A 126 -0.94 16.37 -7.63
CA VAL A 126 -1.30 15.97 -6.27
C VAL A 126 -1.24 14.44 -6.18
N GLY A 127 -0.45 13.94 -5.23
CA GLY A 127 -0.32 12.53 -4.91
C GLY A 127 -1.42 12.04 -3.97
N VAL A 128 -1.88 10.81 -4.19
CA VAL A 128 -2.82 10.10 -3.30
C VAL A 128 -2.19 8.78 -2.88
N PRO A 129 -2.03 8.50 -1.57
CA PRO A 129 -1.28 7.34 -1.08
C PRO A 129 -2.03 6.03 -1.34
N GLY A 130 -1.62 5.32 -2.40
CA GLY A 130 -2.16 4.02 -2.81
C GLY A 130 -1.07 2.94 -2.78
N THR A 131 -0.97 2.23 -1.66
CA THR A 131 -0.08 1.08 -1.43
C THR A 131 -0.60 0.25 -0.27
N ILE A 132 -0.43 -1.07 -0.35
CA ILE A 132 -0.77 -1.95 0.77
C ILE A 132 0.28 -1.92 1.88
N ASP A 133 1.48 -1.39 1.65
CA ASP A 133 2.66 -1.56 2.51
C ASP A 133 2.64 -0.64 3.75
N LEU A 134 1.80 0.41 3.76
CA LEU A 134 1.71 1.45 4.80
C LEU A 134 3.07 2.15 5.06
N ASP A 135 3.96 2.16 4.08
CA ASP A 135 5.34 2.64 4.18
C ASP A 135 5.51 4.14 3.88
N ILE A 136 4.48 4.83 3.38
CA ILE A 136 4.51 6.28 3.13
C ILE A 136 4.51 7.04 4.46
N ALA A 137 5.59 7.80 4.69
CA ALA A 137 5.88 8.32 6.02
C ALA A 137 4.98 9.50 6.46
N CYS A 138 4.54 10.33 5.53
CA CYS A 138 3.72 11.50 5.85
C CYS A 138 2.27 11.19 6.25
N THR A 139 1.83 9.93 6.09
CA THR A 139 0.45 9.53 6.34
C THR A 139 0.35 8.34 7.30
N GLU A 140 -0.71 8.33 8.10
CA GLU A 140 -1.06 7.21 8.97
C GLU A 140 -1.87 6.12 8.25
N TYR A 141 -2.33 6.40 7.02
CA TYR A 141 -3.13 5.48 6.24
C TYR A 141 -2.77 5.50 4.76
N THR A 142 -2.66 4.31 4.17
CA THR A 142 -2.51 4.14 2.71
C THR A 142 -3.63 3.24 2.18
N ILE A 143 -4.16 3.61 1.01
CA ILE A 143 -5.26 2.89 0.36
C ILE A 143 -4.80 1.48 0.01
N GLY A 144 -5.54 0.48 0.49
CA GLY A 144 -5.29 -0.94 0.26
C GLY A 144 -4.70 -1.69 1.46
N PHE A 145 -4.16 -0.97 2.46
CA PHE A 145 -3.57 -1.59 3.64
C PHE A 145 -4.58 -2.42 4.44
N ASP A 146 -5.74 -1.84 4.75
CA ASP A 146 -6.76 -2.52 5.56
C ASP A 146 -7.26 -3.80 4.87
N THR A 147 -7.49 -3.75 3.56
CA THR A 147 -7.89 -4.93 2.77
C THR A 147 -6.80 -6.00 2.76
N ALA A 148 -5.53 -5.61 2.56
CA ALA A 148 -4.41 -6.55 2.54
C ALA A 148 -4.23 -7.25 3.88
N VAL A 149 -4.39 -6.53 5.01
CA VAL A 149 -4.34 -7.10 6.36
C VAL A 149 -5.51 -8.07 6.58
N ASN A 150 -6.74 -7.69 6.19
CA ASN A 150 -7.90 -8.58 6.34
C ASN A 150 -7.78 -9.86 5.49
N THR A 151 -7.26 -9.75 4.27
CA THR A 151 -6.97 -10.92 3.42
C THR A 151 -5.95 -11.85 4.07
N ALA A 152 -4.87 -11.29 4.63
CA ALA A 152 -3.86 -12.07 5.32
C ALA A 152 -4.40 -12.70 6.62
N MET A 153 -5.16 -11.95 7.41
CA MET A 153 -5.80 -12.43 8.63
C MET A 153 -6.69 -13.64 8.36
N GLU A 154 -7.57 -13.57 7.35
CA GLU A 154 -8.43 -14.69 6.97
C GLU A 154 -7.62 -15.92 6.52
N ALA A 155 -6.52 -15.71 5.80
CA ALA A 155 -5.64 -16.81 5.39
C ALA A 155 -4.92 -17.44 6.59
N ILE A 156 -4.45 -16.64 7.55
CA ILE A 156 -3.80 -17.12 8.78
C ILE A 156 -4.77 -17.94 9.62
N ASP A 157 -6.03 -17.52 9.77
CA ASP A 157 -7.04 -18.27 10.51
C ASP A 157 -7.27 -19.66 9.90
N LYS A 158 -7.40 -19.74 8.56
CA LYS A 158 -7.54 -21.03 7.86
C LYS A 158 -6.31 -21.92 8.03
N VAL A 159 -5.11 -21.36 8.01
CA VAL A 159 -3.85 -22.10 8.25
C VAL A 159 -3.78 -22.55 9.70
N ARG A 160 -4.22 -21.74 10.65
CA ARG A 160 -4.26 -22.09 12.08
C ARG A 160 -5.13 -23.32 12.36
N ASP A 161 -6.32 -23.41 11.73
CA ASP A 161 -7.22 -24.54 11.90
C ASP A 161 -6.53 -25.86 11.54
N THR A 162 -5.87 -25.90 10.38
CA THR A 162 -5.15 -27.10 9.95
C THR A 162 -3.87 -27.33 10.77
N SER A 163 -3.17 -26.28 11.18
CA SER A 163 -1.98 -26.38 12.04
C SER A 163 -2.33 -26.97 13.41
N THR A 164 -3.46 -26.57 13.97
CA THR A 164 -3.98 -27.12 15.24
C THR A 164 -4.35 -28.57 15.09
N SER A 165 -5.03 -28.95 14.00
CA SER A 165 -5.48 -30.34 13.76
C SER A 165 -4.31 -31.31 13.58
N HIS A 166 -3.21 -30.86 13.02
CA HIS A 166 -2.03 -31.68 12.75
C HIS A 166 -0.86 -31.44 13.71
N GLU A 167 -1.04 -30.58 14.70
CA GLU A 167 0.00 -30.19 15.67
C GLU A 167 1.30 -29.69 15.02
N ARG A 168 1.16 -28.82 14.00
CA ARG A 168 2.27 -28.30 13.17
C ARG A 168 2.74 -26.92 13.60
N CYS A 169 3.92 -26.56 13.14
CA CYS A 169 4.38 -25.18 13.03
C CYS A 169 4.06 -24.65 11.61
N SER A 170 3.52 -23.43 11.52
CA SER A 170 3.24 -22.78 10.24
C SER A 170 3.89 -21.40 10.19
N ILE A 171 4.60 -21.15 9.09
CA ILE A 171 5.19 -19.85 8.78
C ILE A 171 4.35 -19.22 7.67
N ILE A 172 3.73 -18.09 7.95
CA ILE A 172 2.94 -17.36 6.96
C ILE A 172 3.71 -16.13 6.54
N GLU A 173 4.16 -16.10 5.28
CA GLU A 173 4.82 -14.95 4.70
C GLU A 173 3.79 -13.99 4.14
N VAL A 174 3.85 -12.74 4.60
CA VAL A 174 2.97 -11.65 4.19
C VAL A 174 3.74 -10.58 3.43
N MET A 175 3.08 -9.89 2.52
CA MET A 175 3.64 -8.77 1.79
C MET A 175 3.94 -7.59 2.72
N GLY A 176 4.51 -6.52 2.19
CA GLY A 176 4.90 -5.29 2.88
C GLY A 176 6.22 -4.74 2.38
N ARG A 177 6.84 -5.39 1.39
CA ARG A 177 8.13 -5.03 0.80
C ARG A 177 9.22 -4.99 1.89
N ASN A 178 9.74 -3.79 2.21
CA ASN A 178 10.75 -3.59 3.27
C ASN A 178 10.13 -3.13 4.59
N ALA A 179 8.80 -3.10 4.70
CA ALA A 179 8.07 -2.66 5.87
C ALA A 179 7.31 -3.81 6.54
N GLY A 180 7.36 -3.86 7.86
CA GLY A 180 6.75 -4.91 8.67
C GLY A 180 5.33 -4.61 9.16
N TYR A 181 4.66 -3.55 8.67
CA TYR A 181 3.34 -3.13 9.18
C TYR A 181 2.26 -4.20 9.00
N ILE A 182 2.18 -4.84 7.82
CA ILE A 182 1.22 -5.93 7.58
C ILE A 182 1.51 -7.10 8.53
N ALA A 183 2.78 -7.50 8.66
CA ALA A 183 3.16 -8.60 9.53
C ALA A 183 2.86 -8.30 11.01
N LEU A 184 3.12 -7.08 11.46
CA LEU A 184 2.82 -6.63 12.83
C LEU A 184 1.31 -6.69 13.12
N TRP A 185 0.50 -6.12 12.22
CA TRP A 185 -0.94 -6.10 12.39
C TRP A 185 -1.55 -7.50 12.35
N CYS A 186 -1.15 -8.32 11.38
CA CYS A 186 -1.60 -9.72 11.28
C CYS A 186 -1.15 -10.53 12.50
N GLY A 187 0.07 -10.34 12.95
CA GLY A 187 0.60 -11.04 14.12
C GLY A 187 -0.17 -10.72 15.40
N ILE A 188 -0.51 -9.45 15.63
CA ILE A 188 -1.34 -9.03 16.77
C ILE A 188 -2.76 -9.58 16.61
N ALA A 189 -3.39 -9.38 15.45
CA ALA A 189 -4.78 -9.74 15.20
C ALA A 189 -5.04 -11.25 15.32
N ASN A 190 -4.08 -12.06 14.88
CA ASN A 190 -4.19 -13.52 14.95
C ASN A 190 -3.49 -14.14 16.18
N GLY A 191 -2.84 -13.36 17.04
CA GLY A 191 -2.11 -13.88 18.19
C GLY A 191 -1.00 -14.85 17.78
N ALA A 192 -0.14 -14.45 16.85
CA ALA A 192 1.00 -15.24 16.42
C ALA A 192 2.02 -15.37 17.55
N GLU A 193 2.69 -16.53 17.63
CA GLU A 193 3.73 -16.78 18.62
C GLU A 193 5.02 -16.05 18.31
N ASP A 194 5.35 -15.90 17.02
CA ASP A 194 6.49 -15.10 16.58
C ASP A 194 6.08 -14.21 15.39
N ILE A 195 6.61 -12.98 15.37
CA ILE A 195 6.40 -11.99 14.31
C ILE A 195 7.78 -11.51 13.88
N LEU A 196 8.12 -11.70 12.61
CA LEU A 196 9.42 -11.34 12.06
C LEU A 196 9.28 -10.08 11.19
N LEU A 197 9.96 -9.01 11.59
CA LEU A 197 9.87 -7.68 10.99
C LEU A 197 11.23 -7.19 10.50
N PRO A 198 11.35 -6.62 9.28
CA PRO A 198 12.62 -6.09 8.78
C PRO A 198 13.23 -5.01 9.68
N GLU A 199 12.38 -4.17 10.29
CA GLU A 199 12.80 -3.04 11.15
C GLU A 199 13.31 -3.50 12.53
N LYS A 200 13.01 -4.73 12.91
CA LYS A 200 13.41 -5.33 14.19
C LYS A 200 14.27 -6.56 13.95
N TYR A 201 15.27 -6.40 13.08
CA TYR A 201 16.15 -7.47 12.63
C TYR A 201 17.14 -7.89 13.73
N ASP A 202 16.62 -8.46 14.81
CA ASP A 202 17.35 -9.26 15.80
C ASP A 202 17.04 -10.76 15.61
N TYR A 203 16.87 -11.19 14.35
CA TYR A 203 16.46 -12.52 13.99
C TYR A 203 17.41 -13.58 14.57
N ASP A 204 16.95 -14.22 15.63
CA ASP A 204 17.60 -15.36 16.26
C ASP A 204 16.73 -16.60 16.04
N GLU A 205 17.04 -17.35 14.98
CA GLU A 205 16.32 -18.58 14.64
C GLU A 205 16.42 -19.61 15.77
N GLN A 206 17.55 -19.64 16.51
CA GLN A 206 17.70 -20.54 17.63
C GLN A 206 16.72 -20.22 18.76
N LYS A 207 16.43 -18.95 18.97
CA LYS A 207 15.42 -18.53 19.95
C LYS A 207 14.04 -19.00 19.56
N ILE A 208 13.67 -18.88 18.28
CA ILE A 208 12.39 -19.39 17.76
C ILE A 208 12.29 -20.89 17.96
N ILE A 209 13.34 -21.65 17.62
CA ILE A 209 13.41 -23.10 17.80
C ILE A 209 13.22 -23.46 19.28
N ASN A 210 13.92 -22.77 20.18
CA ASN A 210 13.82 -23.01 21.63
C ASN A 210 12.40 -22.71 22.15
N ASN A 211 11.76 -21.61 21.66
CA ASN A 211 10.40 -21.26 22.01
C ASN A 211 9.40 -22.33 21.55
N ILE A 212 9.55 -22.86 20.34
CA ILE A 212 8.70 -23.92 19.80
C ILE A 212 8.80 -25.19 20.69
N ILE A 213 10.03 -25.61 21.02
CA ILE A 213 10.27 -26.79 21.85
C ILE A 213 9.68 -26.61 23.27
N GLU A 214 9.89 -25.43 23.87
CA GLU A 214 9.37 -25.15 25.20
C GLU A 214 7.86 -25.06 25.24
N ASN A 215 7.24 -24.38 24.27
CA ASN A 215 5.79 -24.29 24.14
C ASN A 215 5.15 -25.68 23.96
N ARG A 216 5.79 -26.54 23.15
CA ARG A 216 5.38 -27.94 22.99
C ARG A 216 5.43 -28.72 24.32
N ARG A 217 6.50 -28.55 25.11
CA ARG A 217 6.62 -29.17 26.46
C ARG A 217 5.52 -28.69 27.43
N LYS A 218 5.06 -27.44 27.27
CA LYS A 218 3.96 -26.85 28.05
C LYS A 218 2.58 -27.23 27.52
N GLY A 219 2.49 -28.10 26.50
CA GLY A 219 1.24 -28.64 25.95
C GLY A 219 0.64 -27.83 24.80
N LYS A 220 1.36 -26.81 24.28
CA LYS A 220 0.90 -26.09 23.08
C LYS A 220 1.07 -26.97 21.84
N LYS A 221 -0.01 -27.07 21.04
CA LYS A 221 -0.07 -28.04 19.95
C LYS A 221 0.35 -27.50 18.60
N HIS A 222 0.23 -26.19 18.37
CA HIS A 222 0.62 -25.54 17.13
C HIS A 222 1.49 -24.30 17.40
N HIS A 223 2.18 -23.82 16.36
CA HIS A 223 2.97 -22.60 16.44
C HIS A 223 2.82 -21.82 15.13
N ILE A 224 2.43 -20.56 15.23
CA ILE A 224 2.24 -19.66 14.08
C ILE A 224 3.32 -18.59 14.10
N ILE A 225 4.04 -18.50 12.98
CA ILE A 225 5.04 -17.46 12.73
C ILE A 225 4.53 -16.60 11.59
N VAL A 226 4.35 -15.30 11.81
CA VAL A 226 4.07 -14.34 10.75
C VAL A 226 5.39 -13.70 10.32
N ASN A 227 5.77 -13.92 9.07
CA ASN A 227 7.03 -13.45 8.49
C ASN A 227 6.78 -12.37 7.43
N ALA A 228 7.40 -11.20 7.58
CA ALA A 228 7.36 -10.18 6.53
C ALA A 228 8.22 -10.61 5.34
N GLU A 229 7.77 -10.36 4.11
CA GLU A 229 8.52 -10.71 2.89
C GLU A 229 9.90 -10.05 2.81
N GLY A 230 10.09 -8.91 3.49
CA GLY A 230 11.39 -8.24 3.60
C GLY A 230 12.45 -9.05 4.34
N ILE A 231 12.05 -9.96 5.23
CA ILE A 231 12.91 -11.01 5.83
C ILE A 231 13.09 -12.15 4.83
N GLY A 232 11.98 -12.60 4.20
CA GLY A 232 11.97 -13.69 3.23
C GLY A 232 12.35 -15.06 3.83
N HIS A 233 12.87 -15.92 2.96
CA HIS A 233 13.42 -17.23 3.33
C HIS A 233 12.47 -18.22 4.02
N SER A 234 11.16 -17.98 4.05
CA SER A 234 10.17 -18.77 4.80
C SER A 234 10.23 -20.27 4.52
N THR A 235 10.42 -20.67 3.26
CA THR A 235 10.50 -22.10 2.89
C THR A 235 11.75 -22.77 3.46
N SER A 236 12.91 -22.11 3.42
CA SER A 236 14.16 -22.65 3.97
C SER A 236 14.17 -22.63 5.50
N MET A 237 13.56 -21.61 6.10
CA MET A 237 13.33 -21.51 7.54
C MET A 237 12.45 -22.66 8.04
N ALA A 238 11.36 -22.97 7.35
CA ALA A 238 10.50 -24.10 7.71
C ALA A 238 11.27 -25.42 7.76
N ARG A 239 12.11 -25.68 6.76
CA ARG A 239 12.94 -26.90 6.72
C ARG A 239 13.95 -26.98 7.89
N ARG A 240 14.57 -25.86 8.26
CA ARG A 240 15.54 -25.81 9.38
C ARG A 240 14.83 -26.01 10.71
N ILE A 241 13.69 -25.36 10.92
CA ILE A 241 12.88 -25.52 12.14
C ILE A 241 12.41 -26.98 12.27
N GLU A 242 11.91 -27.58 11.21
CA GLU A 242 11.48 -28.99 11.20
C GLU A 242 12.66 -29.93 11.54
N ALA A 243 13.81 -29.73 10.93
CA ALA A 243 15.01 -30.53 11.21
C ALA A 243 15.48 -30.40 12.66
N ALA A 244 15.39 -29.21 13.27
CA ALA A 244 15.85 -28.96 14.63
C ALA A 244 14.86 -29.41 15.71
N THR A 245 13.55 -29.35 15.43
CA THR A 245 12.48 -29.60 16.41
C THR A 245 11.82 -30.97 16.27
N GLY A 246 11.92 -31.58 15.09
CA GLY A 246 11.13 -32.76 14.72
C GLY A 246 9.63 -32.47 14.53
N ILE A 247 9.20 -31.22 14.56
CA ILE A 247 7.81 -30.80 14.37
C ILE A 247 7.62 -30.44 12.89
N GLU A 248 6.65 -31.07 12.24
CA GLU A 248 6.31 -30.76 10.86
C GLU A 248 6.06 -29.25 10.70
N THR A 249 6.84 -28.60 9.84
CA THR A 249 6.79 -27.16 9.66
C THR A 249 6.52 -26.82 8.18
N ARG A 250 5.51 -25.98 7.94
CA ARG A 250 5.07 -25.57 6.60
C ARG A 250 5.16 -24.07 6.42
N ALA A 251 5.62 -23.64 5.25
CA ALA A 251 5.58 -22.25 4.84
C ALA A 251 4.42 -22.01 3.86
N THR A 252 3.67 -20.95 4.11
CA THR A 252 2.60 -20.45 3.23
C THR A 252 2.94 -19.02 2.84
N ILE A 253 3.23 -18.79 1.57
CA ILE A 253 3.55 -17.47 1.04
C ILE A 253 2.29 -16.90 0.40
N LEU A 254 1.71 -15.85 1.00
CA LEU A 254 0.45 -15.27 0.51
C LEU A 254 0.64 -14.50 -0.80
N GLY A 255 1.73 -13.72 -0.91
CA GLY A 255 2.07 -12.99 -2.12
C GLY A 255 0.91 -12.13 -2.64
N HIS A 256 0.71 -12.13 -3.96
CA HIS A 256 -0.21 -11.24 -4.66
C HIS A 256 -1.69 -11.39 -4.30
N MET A 257 -2.11 -12.43 -3.58
CA MET A 257 -3.47 -12.50 -3.03
C MET A 257 -3.82 -11.26 -2.19
N GLN A 258 -2.83 -10.68 -1.50
CA GLN A 258 -3.01 -9.49 -0.66
C GLN A 258 -3.22 -8.20 -1.47
N ARG A 259 -2.94 -8.18 -2.77
CA ARG A 259 -3.18 -7.03 -3.64
C ARG A 259 -4.56 -7.04 -4.28
N GLY A 260 -5.24 -8.17 -4.27
CA GLY A 260 -6.54 -8.36 -4.91
C GLY A 260 -7.69 -8.28 -3.93
N GLY A 261 -8.87 -8.49 -4.47
CA GLY A 261 -10.11 -8.58 -3.72
C GLY A 261 -10.87 -7.25 -3.63
N SER A 262 -12.09 -7.36 -3.16
CA SER A 262 -12.98 -6.21 -2.95
C SER A 262 -12.49 -5.37 -1.78
N PRO A 263 -12.28 -4.05 -1.94
CA PRO A 263 -11.78 -3.21 -0.85
C PRO A 263 -12.75 -3.18 0.33
N THR A 264 -12.19 -3.16 1.54
CA THR A 264 -12.98 -3.01 2.77
C THR A 264 -13.72 -1.67 2.80
N CYS A 265 -14.70 -1.54 3.69
CA CYS A 265 -15.39 -0.27 3.92
C CYS A 265 -14.39 0.86 4.20
N LYS A 266 -13.38 0.58 5.02
CA LYS A 266 -12.36 1.56 5.39
C LYS A 266 -11.57 2.04 4.17
N ASP A 267 -11.05 1.12 3.36
CA ASP A 267 -10.33 1.48 2.13
C ASP A 267 -11.19 2.28 1.15
N ARG A 268 -12.47 1.91 0.99
CA ARG A 268 -13.40 2.66 0.10
C ARG A 268 -13.63 4.10 0.58
N VAL A 269 -13.83 4.29 1.89
CA VAL A 269 -14.10 5.61 2.47
C VAL A 269 -12.87 6.50 2.38
N TYR A 270 -11.72 6.02 2.83
CA TYR A 270 -10.47 6.80 2.79
C TYR A 270 -10.07 7.14 1.36
N ALA A 271 -10.12 6.17 0.46
CA ALA A 271 -9.83 6.37 -0.95
C ALA A 271 -10.76 7.41 -1.60
N SER A 272 -12.05 7.34 -1.29
CA SER A 272 -13.03 8.30 -1.84
C SER A 272 -12.77 9.73 -1.35
N ILE A 273 -12.48 9.91 -0.07
CA ILE A 273 -12.21 11.24 0.49
C ILE A 273 -10.88 11.78 -0.03
N MET A 274 -9.81 10.97 -0.02
CA MET A 274 -8.49 11.38 -0.52
C MET A 274 -8.51 11.73 -2.00
N GLY A 275 -9.22 10.94 -2.82
CA GLY A 275 -9.35 11.21 -4.26
C GLY A 275 -10.11 12.50 -4.56
N ALA A 276 -11.19 12.79 -3.81
CA ALA A 276 -11.93 14.05 -3.93
C ALA A 276 -11.11 15.24 -3.43
N TYR A 277 -10.41 15.10 -2.31
CA TYR A 277 -9.57 16.14 -1.74
C TYR A 277 -8.40 16.51 -2.66
N ALA A 278 -7.80 15.56 -3.35
CA ALA A 278 -6.76 15.83 -4.34
C ALA A 278 -7.24 16.76 -5.47
N VAL A 279 -8.49 16.58 -5.93
CA VAL A 279 -9.10 17.47 -6.93
C VAL A 279 -9.33 18.88 -6.35
N ASP A 280 -9.83 18.97 -5.11
CA ASP A 280 -10.05 20.26 -4.46
C ASP A 280 -8.74 21.05 -4.32
N LEU A 281 -7.64 20.40 -3.94
CA LEU A 281 -6.30 21.02 -3.87
C LEU A 281 -5.86 21.59 -5.22
N LEU A 282 -6.01 20.83 -6.31
CA LEU A 282 -5.69 21.31 -7.66
C LEU A 282 -6.53 22.54 -8.04
N LEU A 283 -7.82 22.55 -7.69
CA LEU A 283 -8.73 23.67 -7.97
C LEU A 283 -8.45 24.90 -7.11
N GLU A 284 -7.88 24.72 -5.95
CA GLU A 284 -7.36 25.79 -5.08
C GLU A 284 -6.02 26.36 -5.57
N GLY A 285 -5.45 25.78 -6.62
CA GLY A 285 -4.14 26.19 -7.17
C GLY A 285 -2.96 25.62 -6.40
N LYS A 286 -3.19 24.65 -5.52
CA LYS A 286 -2.12 23.91 -4.83
C LYS A 286 -1.54 22.85 -5.78
N THR A 287 -0.23 22.80 -5.84
CA THR A 287 0.52 21.83 -6.65
C THR A 287 1.67 21.26 -5.85
N ASP A 288 2.26 20.18 -6.34
CA ASP A 288 3.39 19.52 -5.69
C ASP A 288 3.05 19.06 -4.27
N ARG A 289 1.83 18.48 -4.11
CA ARG A 289 1.28 18.07 -2.82
C ARG A 289 1.01 16.56 -2.77
N VAL A 290 1.04 16.01 -1.57
CA VAL A 290 0.55 14.65 -1.25
C VAL A 290 -0.57 14.77 -0.24
N VAL A 291 -1.70 14.15 -0.55
CA VAL A 291 -2.80 13.98 0.41
C VAL A 291 -2.38 12.97 1.49
N ALA A 292 -2.70 13.26 2.72
CA ALA A 292 -2.42 12.38 3.85
C ALA A 292 -3.61 12.33 4.82
N TYR A 293 -3.61 11.30 5.66
CA TYR A 293 -4.48 11.20 6.81
C TYR A 293 -3.62 11.21 8.08
N LYS A 294 -3.87 12.13 8.98
CA LYS A 294 -3.09 12.29 10.21
C LYS A 294 -3.93 12.86 11.34
N ASN A 295 -3.84 12.27 12.53
CA ASN A 295 -4.56 12.71 13.73
C ASN A 295 -6.08 12.86 13.54
N GLY A 296 -6.70 11.99 12.74
CA GLY A 296 -8.14 12.02 12.49
C GLY A 296 -8.59 12.95 11.34
N GLU A 297 -7.67 13.65 10.69
CA GLU A 297 -7.94 14.65 9.65
C GLU A 297 -7.29 14.30 8.31
N TYR A 298 -7.91 14.79 7.23
CA TYR A 298 -7.31 14.76 5.90
C TYR A 298 -6.54 16.06 5.69
N VAL A 299 -5.25 15.92 5.44
CA VAL A 299 -4.29 17.02 5.32
C VAL A 299 -3.48 16.86 4.03
N ASP A 300 -2.68 17.86 3.69
CA ASP A 300 -1.75 17.80 2.56
C ASP A 300 -0.35 18.25 2.96
N TYR A 301 0.66 17.63 2.38
CA TYR A 301 2.08 17.96 2.55
C TYR A 301 2.70 18.30 1.20
N ASP A 302 3.74 19.10 1.23
CA ASP A 302 4.64 19.23 0.09
C ASP A 302 5.29 17.88 -0.24
N ILE A 303 5.50 17.57 -1.54
CA ILE A 303 6.06 16.26 -1.93
C ILE A 303 7.49 16.10 -1.40
N ASP A 304 8.31 17.15 -1.40
CA ASP A 304 9.67 17.10 -0.84
C ASP A 304 9.64 16.79 0.66
N GLU A 305 8.75 17.46 1.40
CA GLU A 305 8.53 17.18 2.81
C GLU A 305 8.07 15.75 3.02
N ALA A 306 7.05 15.31 2.27
CA ALA A 306 6.49 13.97 2.36
C ALA A 306 7.52 12.86 2.13
N LEU A 307 8.41 13.05 1.13
CA LEU A 307 9.46 12.08 0.79
C LEU A 307 10.68 12.14 1.72
N SER A 308 10.87 13.23 2.46
CA SER A 308 12.01 13.40 3.39
C SER A 308 11.81 12.74 4.75
N VAL A 309 10.57 12.46 5.12
CA VAL A 309 10.22 11.87 6.43
C VAL A 309 10.48 10.37 6.42
N THR A 310 11.02 9.87 7.52
CA THR A 310 11.19 8.42 7.75
C THR A 310 10.08 7.91 8.66
N LYS A 311 9.41 6.83 8.25
CA LYS A 311 8.41 6.17 9.06
C LYS A 311 9.05 5.08 9.91
N THR A 312 8.68 5.03 11.18
CA THR A 312 9.13 4.01 12.12
C THR A 312 7.94 3.21 12.61
N LEU A 313 8.18 1.93 12.90
CA LEU A 313 7.15 1.09 13.52
C LEU A 313 6.73 1.67 14.89
N PRO A 314 5.44 1.62 15.23
CA PRO A 314 4.95 2.04 16.53
C PRO A 314 5.54 1.14 17.64
N GLU A 315 6.46 1.66 18.46
CA GLU A 315 7.18 0.88 19.47
C GLU A 315 6.23 0.21 20.46
N TYR A 316 5.21 0.93 20.92
CA TYR A 316 4.23 0.39 21.85
C TYR A 316 3.44 -0.80 21.26
N GLN A 317 3.09 -0.76 19.96
CA GLN A 317 2.42 -1.90 19.31
C GLN A 317 3.36 -3.11 19.23
N TRP A 318 4.64 -2.88 18.99
CA TRP A 318 5.66 -3.94 19.00
C TRP A 318 5.83 -4.55 20.37
N GLU A 319 5.93 -3.73 21.41
CA GLU A 319 6.00 -4.20 22.80
C GLU A 319 4.80 -5.06 23.18
N ILE A 320 3.59 -4.60 22.83
CA ILE A 320 2.34 -5.34 23.08
C ILE A 320 2.31 -6.65 22.28
N ALA A 321 2.70 -6.63 21.01
CA ALA A 321 2.77 -7.84 20.19
C ALA A 321 3.66 -8.91 20.86
N ARG A 322 4.81 -8.52 21.37
CA ARG A 322 5.72 -9.39 22.12
C ARG A 322 5.14 -9.86 23.45
N ALA A 323 4.47 -9.00 24.16
CA ALA A 323 3.86 -9.34 25.46
C ALA A 323 2.69 -10.33 25.33
N LEU A 324 1.95 -10.24 24.21
CA LEU A 324 0.81 -11.11 23.92
C LEU A 324 1.21 -12.43 23.28
N SER A 325 2.43 -12.53 22.70
CA SER A 325 2.95 -13.80 22.21
C SER A 325 3.23 -14.75 23.41
N TYR A 326 2.96 -16.04 23.23
CA TYR A 326 2.96 -17.02 24.32
C TYR A 326 4.35 -17.34 24.91
N ASN A 327 5.34 -16.51 24.69
CA ASN A 327 6.71 -16.72 25.16
C ASN A 327 6.88 -16.30 26.64
N TYR A 328 5.99 -16.77 27.52
CA TYR A 328 6.18 -16.61 28.97
C TYR A 328 7.33 -17.50 29.46
N THR A 329 8.54 -17.00 29.34
CA THR A 329 9.62 -17.42 30.23
C THR A 329 9.61 -16.48 31.45
N LYS A 330 9.07 -16.93 32.57
CA LYS A 330 9.57 -16.45 33.86
C LYS A 330 10.91 -17.10 34.12
#